data_71bf44df885223e41b41ef148dad5241
#
_entry.id   71bf44df885223e41b41ef148dad5241
#
_cell.length_a   1.000
_cell.length_b   1.000
_cell.length_c   1.000
_cell.angle_alpha   90.00
_cell.angle_beta   90.00
_cell.angle_gamma   90.00
#
_symmetry.space_group_name_H-M   'P 1'
#
loop_
_entity.id
_entity.type
_entity.pdbx_description
1 polymer ?
#
loop_
_entity_poly.entity_id
_entity_poly.type
_entity_poly.pdbx_seq_one_letter_code
_entity_poly.pdbx_strand_id
1 'polypeptide(L)'
;MTQKPNAPASPALGGPFNPARIIAYDHVGIRVSDRARAQRFYERLGFVESAVFPDHEANEMLSPGGVRINLIFNATRRPGARNVLLDEPVKLPGVTHPAFVVDDLAALEGWLNREGIRITEGPHRIGPRRIALFIRDPDGNVLEFNQLVQDSQGG
;
A
#
# COMPACT_ATOMS: atom_id res chain seq x y z
N MET A 1 -0.52 21.94 33.11
CA MET A 1 0.20 20.65 33.04
C MET A 1 -0.66 19.69 32.22
N THR A 2 -0.36 19.52 30.93
CA THR A 2 -1.08 18.65 30.00
C THR A 2 -0.42 17.27 30.03
N GLN A 3 -1.12 16.27 30.56
CA GLN A 3 -0.69 14.87 30.48
C GLN A 3 -0.64 14.42 29.02
N LYS A 4 0.51 13.92 28.58
CA LYS A 4 0.63 13.17 27.33
C LYS A 4 -0.22 11.91 27.41
N PRO A 5 -0.98 11.55 26.35
CA PRO A 5 -1.69 10.29 26.32
C PRO A 5 -0.69 9.13 26.39
N ASN A 6 -0.96 8.20 27.32
CA ASN A 6 -0.16 6.98 27.50
C ASN A 6 -0.25 6.14 26.21
N ALA A 7 0.87 5.86 25.59
CA ALA A 7 0.94 4.89 24.49
C ALA A 7 0.52 3.51 25.02
N PRO A 8 -0.25 2.71 24.26
CA PRO A 8 -0.61 1.38 24.68
C PRO A 8 0.64 0.54 24.94
N ALA A 9 0.67 -0.15 26.08
CA ALA A 9 1.76 -1.03 26.44
C ALA A 9 1.94 -2.11 25.35
N SER A 10 3.15 -2.24 24.81
CA SER A 10 3.49 -3.31 23.88
C SER A 10 3.27 -4.66 24.56
N PRO A 11 2.66 -5.66 23.90
CA PRO A 11 2.51 -7.00 24.46
C PRO A 11 3.87 -7.57 24.85
N ALA A 12 3.96 -8.16 26.04
CA ALA A 12 5.14 -8.85 26.49
C ALA A 12 5.33 -10.10 25.61
N LEU A 13 6.33 -10.07 24.75
CA LEU A 13 6.68 -11.18 23.89
C LEU A 13 7.67 -12.09 24.65
N GLY A 14 7.27 -13.32 24.99
CA GLY A 14 8.12 -14.32 25.64
C GLY A 14 8.78 -15.29 24.65
N GLY A 15 10.12 -15.31 24.52
CA GLY A 15 10.89 -16.23 23.67
C GLY A 15 12.33 -15.76 23.42
N PRO A 16 13.20 -16.55 22.78
CA PRO A 16 14.55 -16.12 22.40
C PRO A 16 14.42 -15.05 21.31
N PHE A 17 14.82 -13.82 21.62
CA PHE A 17 14.55 -12.66 20.79
C PHE A 17 15.74 -12.20 19.98
N ASN A 18 15.42 -11.70 18.75
CA ASN A 18 16.25 -10.75 18.06
C ASN A 18 16.55 -9.57 19.03
N PRO A 19 17.82 -9.27 19.34
CA PRO A 19 18.19 -8.17 20.21
C PRO A 19 17.82 -6.80 19.61
N ALA A 20 17.62 -6.73 18.27
CA ALA A 20 17.14 -5.55 17.58
C ALA A 20 15.62 -5.68 17.35
N ARG A 21 14.84 -4.83 17.99
CA ARG A 21 13.39 -4.80 17.80
C ARG A 21 13.02 -4.12 16.48
N ILE A 22 12.05 -4.69 15.76
CA ILE A 22 11.38 -3.99 14.67
C ILE A 22 10.50 -2.90 15.31
N ILE A 23 10.78 -1.64 15.03
CA ILE A 23 10.12 -0.49 15.67
C ILE A 23 9.15 0.26 14.78
N ALA A 24 9.26 0.12 13.45
CA ALA A 24 8.39 0.77 12.48
C ALA A 24 8.41 0.04 11.15
N TYR A 25 7.43 0.34 10.32
CA TYR A 25 7.43 0.06 8.90
C TYR A 25 7.99 1.28 8.15
N ASP A 26 8.96 1.10 7.27
CA ASP A 26 9.60 2.21 6.55
C ASP A 26 8.95 2.43 5.18
N HIS A 27 9.06 1.46 4.27
CA HIS A 27 8.51 1.54 2.92
C HIS A 27 8.22 0.16 2.33
N VAL A 28 7.51 0.14 1.22
CA VAL A 28 7.40 -1.03 0.34
C VAL A 28 8.08 -0.76 -1.00
N GLY A 29 8.89 -1.71 -1.46
CA GLY A 29 9.44 -1.69 -2.83
C GLY A 29 8.44 -2.28 -3.82
N ILE A 30 8.10 -1.52 -4.86
CA ILE A 30 7.19 -1.93 -5.93
C ILE A 30 7.99 -1.94 -7.23
N ARG A 31 8.14 -3.11 -7.84
CA ARG A 31 8.87 -3.23 -9.10
C ARG A 31 7.96 -2.92 -10.27
N VAL A 32 8.43 -2.01 -11.16
CA VAL A 32 7.67 -1.49 -12.31
C VAL A 32 8.52 -1.53 -13.56
N SER A 33 7.88 -1.63 -14.72
CA SER A 33 8.57 -1.80 -16.00
C SER A 33 8.83 -0.49 -16.75
N ASP A 34 8.20 0.61 -16.34
CA ASP A 34 8.36 1.93 -16.96
C ASP A 34 8.25 3.01 -15.90
N ARG A 35 9.36 3.73 -15.67
CA ARG A 35 9.44 4.78 -14.64
C ARG A 35 8.38 5.86 -14.83
N ALA A 36 8.32 6.45 -16.02
CA ALA A 36 7.46 7.60 -16.26
C ALA A 36 5.96 7.25 -16.14
N ARG A 37 5.58 6.06 -16.61
CA ARG A 37 4.21 5.56 -16.51
C ARG A 37 3.83 5.25 -15.07
N ALA A 38 4.69 4.57 -14.33
CA ALA A 38 4.46 4.26 -12.92
C ALA A 38 4.40 5.54 -12.09
N GLN A 39 5.38 6.44 -12.25
CA GLN A 39 5.41 7.70 -11.52
C GLN A 39 4.13 8.50 -11.71
N ARG A 40 3.67 8.71 -12.96
CA ARG A 40 2.39 9.39 -13.23
C ARG A 40 1.19 8.70 -12.57
N PHE A 41 1.18 7.37 -12.50
CA PHE A 41 0.10 6.65 -11.85
C PHE A 41 0.09 6.91 -10.33
N TYR A 42 1.23 6.79 -9.67
CA TYR A 42 1.33 7.02 -8.22
C TYR A 42 1.16 8.50 -7.85
N GLU A 43 1.58 9.43 -8.70
CA GLU A 43 1.29 10.87 -8.53
C GLU A 43 -0.22 11.16 -8.54
N ARG A 44 -0.99 10.48 -9.38
CA ARG A 44 -2.46 10.55 -9.35
C ARG A 44 -3.07 10.02 -8.05
N LEU A 45 -2.39 9.13 -7.36
CA LEU A 45 -2.78 8.66 -6.02
C LEU A 45 -2.32 9.59 -4.88
N GLY A 46 -1.69 10.72 -5.22
CA GLY A 46 -1.24 11.72 -4.25
C GLY A 46 0.21 11.55 -3.78
N PHE A 47 0.96 10.61 -4.34
CA PHE A 47 2.39 10.50 -4.05
C PHE A 47 3.19 11.51 -4.87
N VAL A 48 4.30 11.99 -4.30
CA VAL A 48 5.28 12.84 -4.99
C VAL A 48 6.67 12.24 -4.84
N GLU A 49 7.52 12.38 -5.87
CA GLU A 49 8.90 11.92 -5.80
C GLU A 49 9.66 12.74 -4.75
N SER A 50 10.23 12.08 -3.76
CA SER A 50 10.99 12.69 -2.65
C SER A 50 12.49 12.46 -2.74
N ALA A 51 12.91 11.35 -3.37
CA ALA A 51 14.31 11.03 -3.59
C ALA A 51 14.49 10.14 -4.83
N VAL A 52 15.69 10.16 -5.42
CA VAL A 52 16.08 9.30 -6.54
C VAL A 52 17.33 8.52 -6.16
N PHE A 53 17.34 7.22 -6.45
CA PHE A 53 18.46 6.31 -6.19
C PHE A 53 18.95 5.70 -7.50
N PRO A 54 19.79 6.40 -8.29
CA PRO A 54 20.18 5.97 -9.64
C PRO A 54 20.89 4.61 -9.64
N ASP A 55 21.76 4.36 -8.67
CA ASP A 55 22.52 3.11 -8.56
C ASP A 55 21.64 1.88 -8.25
N HIS A 56 20.41 2.11 -7.79
CA HIS A 56 19.42 1.09 -7.49
C HIS A 56 18.27 1.05 -8.51
N GLU A 57 18.35 1.87 -9.57
CA GLU A 57 17.26 2.05 -10.54
C GLU A 57 15.90 2.29 -9.86
N ALA A 58 15.88 3.16 -8.85
CA ALA A 58 14.72 3.39 -8.00
C ALA A 58 14.52 4.86 -7.64
N ASN A 59 13.32 5.18 -7.20
CA ASN A 59 13.01 6.42 -6.50
C ASN A 59 12.19 6.14 -5.24
N GLU A 60 12.11 7.14 -4.36
CA GLU A 60 11.15 7.17 -3.27
C GLU A 60 10.00 8.11 -3.64
N MET A 61 8.79 7.65 -3.41
CA MET A 61 7.56 8.42 -3.54
C MET A 61 6.93 8.58 -2.15
N LEU A 62 6.53 9.80 -1.80
CA LEU A 62 6.01 10.15 -0.49
C LEU A 62 4.58 10.72 -0.63
N SER A 63 3.63 10.20 0.16
CA SER A 63 2.29 10.76 0.26
C SER A 63 2.25 11.94 1.27
N PRO A 64 1.24 12.83 1.21
CA PRO A 64 1.05 13.88 2.21
C PRO A 64 0.91 13.35 3.64
N GLY A 65 0.40 12.13 3.80
CA GLY A 65 0.28 11.44 5.09
C GLY A 65 1.57 10.79 5.60
N GLY A 66 2.69 10.95 4.88
CA GLY A 66 4.00 10.39 5.27
C GLY A 66 4.20 8.92 4.91
N VAL A 67 3.34 8.34 4.09
CA VAL A 67 3.51 6.96 3.59
C VAL A 67 4.54 6.95 2.48
N ARG A 68 5.52 6.02 2.56
CA ARG A 68 6.60 5.87 1.58
C ARG A 68 6.43 4.61 0.76
N ILE A 69 6.69 4.73 -0.53
CA ILE A 69 6.89 3.61 -1.44
C ILE A 69 8.16 3.86 -2.25
N ASN A 70 8.87 2.79 -2.62
CA ASN A 70 9.98 2.87 -3.57
C ASN A 70 9.58 2.20 -4.88
N LEU A 71 9.63 2.93 -6.00
CA LEU A 71 9.46 2.35 -7.32
C LEU A 71 10.81 1.86 -7.83
N ILE A 72 10.90 0.59 -8.23
CA ILE A 72 12.12 -0.05 -8.74
C ILE A 72 11.92 -0.32 -10.22
N PHE A 73 12.73 0.29 -11.10
CA PHE A 73 12.44 0.45 -12.53
C PHE A 73 12.97 -0.68 -13.43
N ASN A 74 13.31 -1.84 -12.92
CA ASN A 74 13.98 -2.90 -13.66
C ASN A 74 13.10 -4.14 -13.94
N ALA A 75 11.77 -3.97 -13.97
CA ALA A 75 10.89 -5.07 -14.36
C ALA A 75 10.82 -5.24 -15.88
N THR A 76 10.66 -6.48 -16.32
CA THR A 76 10.21 -6.77 -17.67
C THR A 76 8.70 -6.71 -17.73
N ARG A 77 8.15 -5.91 -18.64
CA ARG A 77 6.71 -5.77 -18.83
C ARG A 77 6.09 -7.10 -19.28
N ARG A 78 5.01 -7.49 -18.61
CA ARG A 78 4.20 -8.65 -19.02
C ARG A 78 3.00 -8.21 -19.85
N PRO A 79 2.61 -8.98 -20.89
CA PRO A 79 1.37 -8.73 -21.61
C PRO A 79 0.17 -8.71 -20.66
N GLY A 80 -0.74 -7.74 -20.87
CA GLY A 80 -1.96 -7.61 -20.07
C GLY A 80 -1.75 -7.23 -18.61
N ALA A 81 -0.56 -6.75 -18.21
CA ALA A 81 -0.23 -6.39 -16.83
C ALA A 81 -0.55 -7.53 -15.84
N ARG A 82 -0.16 -8.76 -16.18
CA ARG A 82 -0.46 -9.96 -15.42
C ARG A 82 0.36 -10.02 -14.13
N ASN A 83 -0.31 -10.19 -13.00
CA ASN A 83 0.33 -10.37 -11.70
C ASN A 83 0.68 -11.84 -11.47
N VAL A 84 1.97 -12.13 -11.26
CA VAL A 84 2.47 -13.51 -11.14
C VAL A 84 2.04 -14.22 -9.85
N LEU A 85 1.74 -13.48 -8.80
CA LEU A 85 1.32 -14.06 -7.53
C LEU A 85 -0.20 -14.29 -7.45
N LEU A 86 -0.99 -13.50 -8.20
CA LEU A 86 -2.44 -13.53 -8.11
C LEU A 86 -3.12 -14.17 -9.32
N ASP A 87 -2.59 -13.94 -10.53
CA ASP A 87 -3.28 -14.31 -11.77
C ASP A 87 -2.86 -15.69 -12.30
N GLU A 88 -1.78 -16.27 -11.77
CA GLU A 88 -1.34 -17.62 -12.16
C GLU A 88 -2.17 -18.70 -11.47
N PRO A 89 -2.45 -19.84 -12.15
CA PRO A 89 -3.17 -20.97 -11.54
C PRO A 89 -2.43 -21.55 -10.34
N VAL A 90 -1.10 -21.67 -10.44
CA VAL A 90 -0.24 -22.10 -9.34
C VAL A 90 0.13 -20.90 -8.51
N LYS A 91 -0.23 -20.90 -7.24
CA LYS A 91 0.08 -19.83 -6.31
C LYS A 91 1.46 -20.03 -5.70
N LEU A 92 2.33 -19.06 -5.88
CA LEU A 92 3.68 -19.03 -5.32
C LEU A 92 3.72 -18.16 -4.05
N PRO A 93 4.59 -18.48 -3.09
CA PRO A 93 4.76 -17.63 -1.91
C PRO A 93 5.36 -16.28 -2.29
N GLY A 94 4.93 -15.20 -1.62
CA GLY A 94 5.43 -13.84 -1.85
C GLY A 94 4.55 -12.79 -1.21
N VAL A 95 5.00 -11.53 -1.25
CA VAL A 95 4.21 -10.36 -0.85
C VAL A 95 3.22 -10.05 -1.98
N THR A 96 1.94 -10.17 -1.71
CA THR A 96 0.91 -10.04 -2.74
C THR A 96 0.53 -8.58 -3.02
N HIS A 97 0.46 -7.73 -1.99
CA HIS A 97 0.09 -6.31 -2.12
C HIS A 97 0.46 -5.50 -0.88
N PRO A 98 0.76 -4.22 -1.02
CA PRO A 98 0.71 -3.27 0.07
C PRO A 98 -0.73 -2.86 0.37
N ALA A 99 -1.01 -2.54 1.64
CA ALA A 99 -2.30 -2.03 2.08
C ALA A 99 -2.13 -0.65 2.71
N PHE A 100 -2.84 0.34 2.19
CA PHE A 100 -2.83 1.72 2.65
C PHE A 100 -4.12 2.05 3.41
N VAL A 101 -4.02 2.90 4.42
CA VAL A 101 -5.20 3.44 5.09
C VAL A 101 -5.54 4.80 4.50
N VAL A 102 -6.81 5.00 4.17
CA VAL A 102 -7.38 6.28 3.74
C VAL A 102 -8.42 6.75 4.74
N ASP A 103 -8.62 8.04 4.80
CA ASP A 103 -9.61 8.67 5.68
C ASP A 103 -11.03 8.55 5.15
N ASP A 104 -11.20 8.56 3.82
CA ASP A 104 -12.50 8.46 3.15
C ASP A 104 -12.43 7.55 1.91
N LEU A 105 -12.87 6.31 2.07
CA LEU A 105 -12.86 5.32 0.99
C LEU A 105 -13.89 5.63 -0.11
N ALA A 106 -15.03 6.24 0.25
CA ALA A 106 -16.05 6.61 -0.72
C ALA A 106 -15.57 7.78 -1.61
N ALA A 107 -14.86 8.75 -1.03
CA ALA A 107 -14.23 9.82 -1.79
C ALA A 107 -13.16 9.28 -2.74
N LEU A 108 -12.33 8.32 -2.28
CA LEU A 108 -11.35 7.64 -3.13
C LEU A 108 -12.04 6.87 -4.27
N GLU A 109 -13.07 6.09 -3.98
CA GLU A 109 -13.84 5.35 -4.99
C GLU A 109 -14.39 6.30 -6.07
N GLY A 110 -15.03 7.39 -5.66
CA GLY A 110 -15.55 8.40 -6.58
C GLY A 110 -14.45 9.04 -7.45
N TRP A 111 -13.27 9.29 -6.87
CA TRP A 111 -12.12 9.81 -7.60
C TRP A 111 -11.55 8.80 -8.58
N LEU A 112 -11.33 7.53 -8.18
CA LEU A 112 -10.85 6.46 -9.05
C LEU A 112 -11.75 6.29 -10.29
N ASN A 113 -13.08 6.33 -10.10
CA ASN A 113 -14.05 6.23 -11.19
C ASN A 113 -13.94 7.43 -12.15
N ARG A 114 -13.80 8.65 -11.66
CA ARG A 114 -13.63 9.86 -12.51
C ARG A 114 -12.33 9.83 -13.31
N GLU A 115 -11.27 9.28 -12.70
CA GLU A 115 -9.96 9.16 -13.33
C GLU A 115 -9.83 7.92 -14.24
N GLY A 116 -10.87 7.10 -14.35
CA GLY A 116 -10.84 5.88 -15.14
C GLY A 116 -9.89 4.80 -14.61
N ILE A 117 -9.58 4.82 -13.30
CA ILE A 117 -8.79 3.79 -12.64
C ILE A 117 -9.75 2.69 -12.19
N ARG A 118 -9.56 1.49 -12.74
CA ARG A 118 -10.45 0.36 -12.46
C ARG A 118 -10.28 -0.15 -11.03
N ILE A 119 -11.37 -0.21 -10.28
CA ILE A 119 -11.47 -0.97 -9.04
C ILE A 119 -11.60 -2.44 -9.43
N THR A 120 -10.68 -3.27 -8.96
CA THR A 120 -10.62 -4.70 -9.32
C THR A 120 -11.37 -5.56 -8.31
N GLU A 121 -11.56 -5.09 -7.08
CA GLU A 121 -12.30 -5.76 -6.03
C GLU A 121 -12.81 -4.73 -5.01
N GLY A 122 -13.97 -4.99 -4.42
CA GLY A 122 -14.61 -4.12 -3.42
C GLY A 122 -15.36 -2.92 -4.01
N PRO A 123 -15.77 -1.93 -3.17
CA PRO A 123 -15.59 -1.90 -1.72
C PRO A 123 -16.36 -3.00 -0.99
N HIS A 124 -15.72 -3.65 -0.03
CA HIS A 124 -16.39 -4.60 0.84
C HIS A 124 -15.74 -4.66 2.24
N ARG A 125 -16.50 -5.17 3.21
CA ARG A 125 -16.00 -5.29 4.59
C ARG A 125 -15.05 -6.48 4.72
N ILE A 126 -13.85 -6.23 5.26
CA ILE A 126 -12.87 -7.26 5.59
C ILE A 126 -12.68 -7.30 7.10
N GLY A 127 -13.26 -8.32 7.73
CA GLY A 127 -13.26 -8.44 9.18
C GLY A 127 -14.01 -7.30 9.88
N PRO A 128 -13.87 -7.15 11.21
CA PRO A 128 -14.66 -6.18 11.97
C PRO A 128 -14.19 -4.72 11.79
N ARG A 129 -12.93 -4.49 11.44
CA ARG A 129 -12.29 -3.18 11.59
C ARG A 129 -12.10 -2.38 10.31
N ARG A 130 -12.38 -2.92 9.11
CA ARG A 130 -12.07 -2.20 7.87
C ARG A 130 -13.04 -2.49 6.73
N ILE A 131 -13.18 -1.49 5.86
CA ILE A 131 -13.76 -1.62 4.53
C ILE A 131 -12.62 -1.41 3.55
N ALA A 132 -12.52 -2.23 2.51
CA ALA A 132 -11.41 -2.25 1.57
C ALA A 132 -11.88 -2.22 0.12
N LEU A 133 -11.07 -1.60 -0.74
CA LEU A 133 -11.10 -1.77 -2.19
C LEU A 133 -9.71 -2.02 -2.72
N PHE A 134 -9.63 -2.61 -3.91
CA PHE A 134 -8.39 -2.96 -4.58
C PHE A 134 -8.33 -2.36 -5.98
N ILE A 135 -7.16 -1.91 -6.36
CA ILE A 135 -6.83 -1.49 -7.72
C ILE A 135 -5.54 -2.16 -8.17
N ARG A 136 -5.20 -1.99 -9.45
CA ARG A 136 -3.90 -2.40 -9.98
C ARG A 136 -3.19 -1.20 -10.60
N ASP A 137 -1.88 -1.14 -10.41
CA ASP A 137 -1.03 -0.23 -11.14
C ASP A 137 -0.89 -0.67 -12.61
N PRO A 138 -0.22 0.12 -13.49
CA PRO A 138 -0.07 -0.22 -14.91
C PRO A 138 0.71 -1.52 -15.21
N ASP A 139 1.44 -2.06 -14.24
CA ASP A 139 2.17 -3.33 -14.36
C ASP A 139 1.44 -4.51 -13.70
N GLY A 140 0.24 -4.26 -13.12
CA GLY A 140 -0.58 -5.28 -12.47
C GLY A 140 -0.25 -5.49 -10.99
N ASN A 141 0.62 -4.66 -10.39
CA ASN A 141 0.81 -4.67 -8.96
C ASN A 141 -0.49 -4.29 -8.26
N VAL A 142 -0.88 -5.07 -7.26
CA VAL A 142 -2.13 -4.86 -6.53
C VAL A 142 -1.92 -3.90 -5.37
N LEU A 143 -2.81 -2.95 -5.21
CA LEU A 143 -2.85 -1.99 -4.11
C LEU A 143 -4.19 -2.14 -3.39
N GLU A 144 -4.15 -2.31 -2.08
CA GLU A 144 -5.32 -2.31 -1.21
C GLU A 144 -5.46 -0.95 -0.53
N PHE A 145 -6.69 -0.44 -0.47
CA PHE A 145 -7.02 0.76 0.30
C PHE A 145 -8.08 0.43 1.33
N ASN A 146 -7.80 0.79 2.57
CA ASN A 146 -8.64 0.50 3.73
C ASN A 146 -9.13 1.80 4.37
N GLN A 147 -10.42 1.85 4.64
CA GLN A 147 -10.96 2.76 5.66
C GLN A 147 -11.17 1.97 6.95
N LEU A 148 -10.53 2.43 8.02
CA LEU A 148 -10.74 1.83 9.33
C LEU A 148 -12.10 2.27 9.87
N VAL A 149 -12.92 1.30 10.27
CA VAL A 149 -14.19 1.55 10.96
C VAL A 149 -13.96 1.38 12.46
N GLN A 150 -14.38 2.38 13.22
CA GLN A 150 -14.40 2.23 14.67
C GLN A 150 -15.45 1.20 15.04
N ASP A 151 -15.09 0.26 15.92
CA ASP A 151 -16.10 -0.57 16.54
C ASP A 151 -17.05 0.37 17.28
N SER A 152 -18.32 0.37 16.88
CA SER A 152 -19.37 0.96 17.70
C SER A 152 -19.37 0.14 18.99
N GLN A 153 -18.69 0.64 20.01
CA GLN A 153 -18.81 0.09 21.34
C GLN A 153 -20.31 0.16 21.66
N GLY A 154 -20.92 -1.02 21.73
CA GLY A 154 -22.33 -1.16 22.06
C GLY A 154 -22.67 -0.38 23.32
N GLY A 155 -23.72 0.42 23.22
CA GLY A 155 -24.37 1.01 24.38
C GLY A 155 -25.11 -0.05 25.19
#